data_2afbe26918e970dd6fb9aed3c0c20818
#
_entry.id   2afbe26918e970dd6fb9aed3c0c20818
#
_cell.length_a   1.000
_cell.length_b   1.000
_cell.length_c   1.000
_cell.angle_alpha   90.00
_cell.angle_beta   90.00
_cell.angle_gamma   90.00
#
_symmetry.space_group_name_H-M   'P 1'
#
loop_
_entity.id
_entity.type
_entity.pdbx_description
1 polymer ?
#
loop_
_entity_poly.entity_id
_entity_poly.type
_entity_poly.pdbx_seq_one_letter_code
_entity_poly.pdbx_strand_id
1 'polypeptide(L)'
;MQRDIIAKLNAWKASEYRKPLILKGARQVGKTWALKEFGRTSYINFVYLTLEEPSPGVQSEYAQFFEGTRDPRRIISNLSLALGQPIDPGKTLLIIDEIQDCPSAVGALKYFCDEAPEYHVACAGSLLGVRLSRETSAFPVGKVEFMEMRPMSFSEFLKAEGAANYDEYLGGLDQIETVPDFFHVRLVEHLRRYFACGGMPEALGRWVETGDIVQVDKVLSDLLDSYERDFAKHGGRAQFAKLSQIWNSIPAQLARENKKFVWGAVREGARAREYEDALEWLADAGFITAVRLNAAGGVPLSAYDDLKAFKVYCLDVGLLRRMARLDASAFAISDALFSEFKGSFAENYVLQALLSQLDAAPRYWTNEKPKHEVDFLIQVGNEIVPVEVKSGEVVHSKSLKYYADKHAETTPLRVRYSLKNLKLDDGVLNIPLYLADRSVPLIKKALDCAHLDV
;
A
#
# COMPACT_ATOMS: atom_id res chain seq x y z
N MET A 1 -1.91 9.74 15.67
CA MET A 1 -0.61 9.21 15.15
C MET A 1 -0.22 10.01 13.91
N GLN A 2 1.05 10.33 13.75
CA GLN A 2 1.53 11.11 12.61
C GLN A 2 1.53 10.24 11.34
N ARG A 3 1.09 10.80 10.19
CA ARG A 3 1.02 10.07 8.91
C ARG A 3 1.79 10.86 7.84
N ASP A 4 2.65 10.17 7.11
CA ASP A 4 3.51 10.77 6.09
C ASP A 4 2.70 11.32 4.90
N ILE A 5 1.46 10.83 4.69
CA ILE A 5 0.54 11.33 3.67
C ILE A 5 0.23 12.83 3.85
N ILE A 6 0.32 13.36 5.09
CA ILE A 6 0.07 14.79 5.36
C ILE A 6 1.04 15.70 4.60
N ALA A 7 2.30 15.27 4.43
CA ALA A 7 3.26 16.03 3.63
C ALA A 7 2.85 16.08 2.14
N LYS A 8 2.37 14.96 1.59
CA LYS A 8 1.85 14.90 0.21
C LYS A 8 0.58 15.75 0.04
N LEU A 9 -0.31 15.75 1.03
CA LEU A 9 -1.51 16.59 1.05
C LEU A 9 -1.16 18.10 1.11
N ASN A 10 -0.12 18.48 1.86
CA ASN A 10 0.37 19.86 1.88
C ASN A 10 0.98 20.27 0.53
N ALA A 11 1.73 19.38 -0.13
CA ALA A 11 2.25 19.64 -1.47
C ALA A 11 1.10 19.80 -2.48
N TRP A 12 0.05 18.96 -2.42
CA TRP A 12 -1.16 19.12 -3.22
C TRP A 12 -1.84 20.47 -2.97
N LYS A 13 -1.98 20.89 -1.71
CA LYS A 13 -2.57 22.20 -1.35
C LYS A 13 -1.80 23.36 -2.01
N ALA A 14 -0.47 23.29 -2.03
CA ALA A 14 0.41 24.34 -2.56
C ALA A 14 0.52 24.33 -4.10
N SER A 15 0.02 23.32 -4.79
CA SER A 15 0.12 23.18 -6.24
C SER A 15 -0.74 24.23 -6.96
N GLU A 16 -0.16 24.94 -7.93
CA GLU A 16 -0.87 25.87 -8.82
C GLU A 16 -1.84 25.15 -9.78
N TYR A 17 -1.52 23.88 -10.08
CA TYR A 17 -2.33 23.03 -10.98
C TYR A 17 -3.21 22.06 -10.21
N ARG A 18 -3.52 22.36 -8.94
CA ARG A 18 -4.34 21.52 -8.07
C ARG A 18 -5.67 21.19 -8.69
N LYS A 19 -6.03 19.91 -8.69
CA LYS A 19 -7.36 19.40 -9.01
C LYS A 19 -8.05 18.86 -7.75
N PRO A 20 -9.38 18.68 -7.76
CA PRO A 20 -10.03 17.93 -6.69
C PRO A 20 -9.30 16.62 -6.41
N LEU A 21 -9.05 16.33 -5.14
CA LEU A 21 -8.29 15.15 -4.72
C LEU A 21 -9.23 13.99 -4.41
N ILE A 22 -8.82 12.80 -4.82
CA ILE A 22 -9.42 11.54 -4.39
C ILE A 22 -8.36 10.71 -3.66
N LEU A 23 -8.52 10.59 -2.34
CA LEU A 23 -7.69 9.75 -1.49
C LEU A 23 -8.26 8.32 -1.48
N LYS A 24 -7.63 7.42 -2.22
CA LYS A 24 -8.01 6.01 -2.30
C LYS A 24 -7.15 5.13 -1.38
N GLY A 25 -7.58 3.93 -1.12
CA GLY A 25 -6.88 2.93 -0.30
C GLY A 25 -7.88 2.02 0.40
N ALA A 26 -7.41 0.90 0.92
CA ALA A 26 -8.25 -0.08 1.60
C ALA A 26 -9.06 0.54 2.75
N ARG A 27 -10.09 -0.17 3.20
CA ARG A 27 -10.84 0.24 4.39
C ARG A 27 -9.93 0.24 5.62
N GLN A 28 -10.23 1.17 6.55
CA GLN A 28 -9.60 1.28 7.87
C GLN A 28 -8.09 1.60 7.87
N VAL A 29 -7.51 2.03 6.72
CA VAL A 29 -6.13 2.56 6.68
C VAL A 29 -6.02 4.00 7.19
N GLY A 30 -7.15 4.65 7.56
CA GLY A 30 -7.18 5.97 8.20
C GLY A 30 -7.41 7.15 7.25
N LYS A 31 -8.01 6.97 6.06
CA LYS A 31 -8.26 8.03 5.07
C LYS A 31 -9.04 9.21 5.66
N THR A 32 -10.17 8.95 6.27
CA THR A 32 -11.03 9.99 6.89
C THR A 32 -10.29 10.75 7.97
N TRP A 33 -9.53 10.04 8.82
CA TRP A 33 -8.70 10.66 9.85
C TRP A 33 -7.65 11.59 9.23
N ALA A 34 -6.96 11.13 8.18
CA ALA A 34 -5.91 11.91 7.53
C ALA A 34 -6.46 13.20 6.90
N LEU A 35 -7.62 13.15 6.22
CA LEU A 35 -8.23 14.32 5.64
C LEU A 35 -8.73 15.32 6.71
N LYS A 36 -9.33 14.83 7.81
CA LYS A 36 -9.74 15.68 8.94
C LYS A 36 -8.53 16.32 9.63
N GLU A 37 -7.45 15.56 9.86
CA GLU A 37 -6.21 16.09 10.44
C GLU A 37 -5.54 17.12 9.51
N PHE A 38 -5.53 16.85 8.21
CA PHE A 38 -5.06 17.82 7.22
C PHE A 38 -5.90 19.09 7.21
N GLY A 39 -7.24 18.97 7.27
CA GLY A 39 -8.14 20.12 7.41
C GLY A 39 -7.84 20.94 8.66
N ARG A 40 -7.67 20.25 9.80
CA ARG A 40 -7.40 20.88 11.10
C ARG A 40 -6.05 21.60 11.15
N THR A 41 -5.01 21.05 10.52
CA THR A 41 -3.63 21.57 10.63
C THR A 41 -3.23 22.53 9.53
N SER A 42 -3.89 22.46 8.38
CA SER A 42 -3.46 23.18 7.18
C SER A 42 -4.47 24.20 6.65
N TYR A 43 -5.69 24.24 7.19
CA TYR A 43 -6.73 25.20 6.82
C TYR A 43 -7.24 25.98 8.03
N ILE A 44 -7.94 27.09 7.77
CA ILE A 44 -8.64 27.86 8.83
C ILE A 44 -9.82 27.04 9.34
N ASN A 45 -10.52 26.34 8.43
CA ASN A 45 -11.66 25.49 8.72
C ASN A 45 -11.71 24.31 7.75
N PHE A 46 -12.41 23.24 8.12
CA PHE A 46 -12.81 22.19 7.20
C PHE A 46 -14.28 21.82 7.41
N VAL A 47 -14.94 21.46 6.32
CA VAL A 47 -16.31 20.95 6.33
C VAL A 47 -16.25 19.48 5.90
N TYR A 48 -16.90 18.63 6.66
CA TYR A 48 -16.95 17.19 6.44
C TYR A 48 -18.38 16.71 6.22
N LEU A 49 -18.56 15.94 5.16
CA LEU A 49 -19.79 15.19 4.91
C LEU A 49 -19.48 13.77 4.46
N THR A 50 -20.39 12.84 4.67
CA THR A 50 -20.31 11.47 4.15
C THR A 50 -21.46 11.21 3.19
N LEU A 51 -21.13 10.53 2.10
CA LEU A 51 -22.11 10.05 1.13
C LEU A 51 -22.45 8.56 1.32
N GLU A 52 -21.91 7.95 2.40
CA GLU A 52 -22.23 6.57 2.76
C GLU A 52 -23.76 6.36 2.82
N GLU A 53 -24.24 5.28 2.21
CA GLU A 53 -25.64 4.87 2.31
C GLU A 53 -25.98 4.48 3.76
N PRO A 54 -26.95 5.18 4.44
CA PRO A 54 -27.34 4.85 5.80
C PRO A 54 -27.92 3.44 5.94
N SER A 55 -28.52 2.94 4.86
CA SER A 55 -29.04 1.58 4.70
C SER A 55 -29.00 1.19 3.22
N PRO A 56 -28.95 -0.10 2.87
CA PRO A 56 -28.94 -0.53 1.47
C PRO A 56 -30.08 0.08 0.65
N GLY A 57 -29.72 0.85 -0.40
CA GLY A 57 -30.66 1.53 -1.29
C GLY A 57 -31.23 2.86 -0.75
N VAL A 58 -30.75 3.34 0.40
CA VAL A 58 -31.10 4.66 0.95
C VAL A 58 -29.89 5.58 0.78
N GLN A 59 -30.03 6.59 -0.06
CA GLN A 59 -28.96 7.58 -0.29
C GLN A 59 -28.74 8.47 0.93
N SER A 60 -27.50 8.97 1.08
CA SER A 60 -27.17 10.02 2.04
C SER A 60 -28.00 11.29 1.77
N GLU A 61 -28.44 11.96 2.84
CA GLU A 61 -29.17 13.23 2.72
C GLU A 61 -28.42 14.31 1.94
N TYR A 62 -27.09 14.23 1.90
CA TYR A 62 -26.25 15.19 1.14
C TYR A 62 -26.17 14.87 -0.35
N ALA A 63 -26.54 13.69 -0.81
CA ALA A 63 -26.50 13.29 -2.22
C ALA A 63 -27.39 14.19 -3.09
N GLN A 64 -28.55 14.64 -2.59
CA GLN A 64 -29.48 15.54 -3.28
C GLN A 64 -28.84 16.85 -3.75
N PHE A 65 -27.81 17.35 -3.05
CA PHE A 65 -27.14 18.59 -3.43
C PHE A 65 -26.26 18.45 -4.67
N PHE A 66 -25.85 17.22 -4.99
CA PHE A 66 -25.08 16.88 -6.20
C PHE A 66 -25.98 16.44 -7.36
N GLU A 67 -27.17 15.92 -7.07
CA GLU A 67 -28.12 15.48 -8.10
C GLU A 67 -28.91 16.63 -8.71
N GLY A 68 -29.20 17.64 -7.92
CA GLY A 68 -30.03 18.79 -8.33
C GLY A 68 -29.33 19.82 -9.21
N THR A 69 -28.00 19.83 -9.26
CA THR A 69 -27.21 20.81 -10.02
C THR A 69 -25.78 20.34 -10.29
N ARG A 70 -25.19 20.86 -11.37
CA ARG A 70 -23.76 20.68 -11.69
C ARG A 70 -22.92 21.92 -11.40
N ASP A 71 -23.57 23.05 -11.01
CA ASP A 71 -22.89 24.31 -10.67
C ASP A 71 -22.20 24.16 -9.29
N PRO A 72 -20.84 24.22 -9.23
CA PRO A 72 -20.09 24.06 -7.99
C PRO A 72 -20.46 25.12 -6.93
N ARG A 73 -20.68 26.38 -7.35
CA ARG A 73 -20.99 27.46 -6.42
C ARG A 73 -22.35 27.25 -5.76
N ARG A 74 -23.32 26.72 -6.51
CA ARG A 74 -24.62 26.36 -5.98
C ARG A 74 -24.54 25.16 -5.02
N ILE A 75 -23.74 24.14 -5.36
CA ILE A 75 -23.46 23.02 -4.46
C ILE A 75 -22.87 23.54 -3.15
N ILE A 76 -21.83 24.39 -3.21
CA ILE A 76 -21.19 24.99 -2.04
C ILE A 76 -22.17 25.78 -1.18
N SER A 77 -23.00 26.61 -1.81
CA SER A 77 -24.01 27.40 -1.09
C SER A 77 -25.02 26.51 -0.35
N ASN A 78 -25.51 25.46 -1.00
CA ASN A 78 -26.45 24.52 -0.41
C ASN A 78 -25.82 23.75 0.75
N LEU A 79 -24.58 23.26 0.57
CA LEU A 79 -23.83 22.55 1.63
C LEU A 79 -23.53 23.48 2.82
N SER A 80 -23.12 24.72 2.56
CA SER A 80 -22.88 25.71 3.62
C SER A 80 -24.13 25.96 4.46
N LEU A 81 -25.28 26.09 3.80
CA LEU A 81 -26.57 26.28 4.48
C LEU A 81 -26.98 25.03 5.28
N ALA A 82 -26.90 23.85 4.67
CA ALA A 82 -27.31 22.61 5.31
C ALA A 82 -26.44 22.23 6.52
N LEU A 83 -25.14 22.51 6.44
CA LEU A 83 -24.18 22.19 7.49
C LEU A 83 -24.00 23.34 8.51
N GLY A 84 -24.59 24.50 8.25
CA GLY A 84 -24.48 25.68 9.11
C GLY A 84 -23.05 26.23 9.22
N GLN A 85 -22.19 25.96 8.23
CA GLN A 85 -20.77 26.33 8.22
C GLN A 85 -20.39 26.96 6.88
N PRO A 86 -19.64 28.09 6.86
CA PRO A 86 -19.17 28.70 5.63
C PRO A 86 -18.08 27.83 4.97
N ILE A 87 -18.14 27.72 3.65
CA ILE A 87 -17.13 27.07 2.81
C ILE A 87 -16.44 28.17 2.00
N ASP A 88 -15.40 28.77 2.57
CA ASP A 88 -14.69 29.89 1.96
C ASP A 88 -13.59 29.42 1.01
N PRO A 89 -13.47 30.05 -0.20
CA PRO A 89 -12.41 29.73 -1.16
C PRO A 89 -11.01 29.81 -0.53
N GLY A 90 -10.20 28.77 -0.74
CA GLY A 90 -8.81 28.68 -0.28
C GLY A 90 -8.60 28.60 1.25
N LYS A 91 -9.64 28.86 2.05
CA LYS A 91 -9.57 28.87 3.52
C LYS A 91 -10.20 27.62 4.16
N THR A 92 -11.22 27.06 3.50
CA THR A 92 -11.95 25.88 3.98
C THR A 92 -11.65 24.68 3.10
N LEU A 93 -11.31 23.53 3.70
CA LEU A 93 -11.24 22.26 3.01
C LEU A 93 -12.61 21.58 3.03
N LEU A 94 -13.18 21.30 1.85
CA LEU A 94 -14.36 20.47 1.73
C LEU A 94 -13.94 18.98 1.66
N ILE A 95 -14.34 18.20 2.64
CA ILE A 95 -14.06 16.75 2.74
C ILE A 95 -15.34 15.99 2.42
N ILE A 96 -15.29 15.16 1.38
CA ILE A 96 -16.41 14.29 0.96
C ILE A 96 -15.96 12.84 1.14
N ASP A 97 -16.55 12.16 2.13
CA ASP A 97 -16.22 10.77 2.43
C ASP A 97 -17.16 9.80 1.71
N GLU A 98 -16.68 8.60 1.40
CA GLU A 98 -17.34 7.54 0.64
C GLU A 98 -18.00 8.06 -0.66
N ILE A 99 -17.24 8.89 -1.41
CA ILE A 99 -17.74 9.58 -2.63
C ILE A 99 -18.26 8.63 -3.69
N GLN A 100 -17.80 7.36 -3.72
CA GLN A 100 -18.27 6.36 -4.67
C GLN A 100 -19.76 5.99 -4.48
N ASP A 101 -20.37 6.33 -3.35
CA ASP A 101 -21.77 6.05 -3.08
C ASP A 101 -22.71 7.07 -3.73
N CYS A 102 -22.16 8.14 -4.34
CA CYS A 102 -22.92 9.15 -5.09
C CYS A 102 -22.24 9.47 -6.44
N PRO A 103 -22.63 8.80 -7.55
CA PRO A 103 -22.06 9.04 -8.88
C PRO A 103 -22.15 10.50 -9.34
N SER A 104 -23.20 11.22 -8.95
CA SER A 104 -23.38 12.64 -9.25
C SER A 104 -22.33 13.51 -8.57
N ALA A 105 -21.91 13.18 -7.34
CA ALA A 105 -20.83 13.87 -6.65
C ALA A 105 -19.47 13.62 -7.33
N VAL A 106 -19.19 12.38 -7.77
CA VAL A 106 -18.00 12.07 -8.58
C VAL A 106 -18.00 12.91 -9.86
N GLY A 107 -19.12 12.97 -10.59
CA GLY A 107 -19.28 13.77 -11.80
C GLY A 107 -19.12 15.27 -11.55
N ALA A 108 -19.51 15.79 -10.40
CA ALA A 108 -19.41 17.20 -10.02
C ALA A 108 -17.94 17.65 -9.87
N LEU A 109 -17.01 16.75 -9.55
CA LEU A 109 -15.58 17.08 -9.41
C LEU A 109 -14.98 17.70 -10.67
N LYS A 110 -15.49 17.35 -11.86
CA LYS A 110 -15.10 17.99 -13.12
C LYS A 110 -15.37 19.49 -13.10
N TYR A 111 -16.53 19.87 -12.64
CA TYR A 111 -16.94 21.28 -12.63
C TYR A 111 -16.21 22.05 -11.51
N PHE A 112 -15.92 21.42 -10.37
CA PHE A 112 -15.02 22.00 -9.37
C PHE A 112 -13.64 22.28 -9.96
N CYS A 113 -13.10 21.39 -10.76
CA CYS A 113 -11.81 21.60 -11.43
C CYS A 113 -11.83 22.76 -12.44
N ASP A 114 -12.89 22.82 -13.28
CA ASP A 114 -12.93 23.72 -14.43
C ASP A 114 -13.49 25.10 -14.10
N GLU A 115 -14.45 25.21 -13.20
CA GLU A 115 -15.27 26.41 -12.99
C GLU A 115 -15.10 27.03 -11.58
N ALA A 116 -14.57 26.25 -10.63
CA ALA A 116 -14.41 26.69 -9.25
C ALA A 116 -13.14 26.14 -8.56
N PRO A 117 -11.94 26.28 -9.20
CA PRO A 117 -10.68 25.74 -8.68
C PRO A 117 -10.25 26.39 -7.38
N GLU A 118 -10.83 27.52 -7.01
CA GLU A 118 -10.60 28.21 -5.75
C GLU A 118 -11.12 27.43 -4.52
N TYR A 119 -12.06 26.49 -4.71
CA TYR A 119 -12.52 25.61 -3.64
C TYR A 119 -11.65 24.35 -3.55
N HIS A 120 -11.13 24.09 -2.37
CA HIS A 120 -10.31 22.92 -2.11
C HIS A 120 -11.20 21.75 -1.73
N VAL A 121 -11.30 20.75 -2.62
CA VAL A 121 -12.14 19.56 -2.44
C VAL A 121 -11.25 18.34 -2.32
N ALA A 122 -11.37 17.61 -1.23
CA ALA A 122 -10.69 16.34 -1.00
C ALA A 122 -11.71 15.25 -0.66
N CYS A 123 -11.71 14.19 -1.44
CA CYS A 123 -12.64 13.08 -1.30
C CYS A 123 -11.92 11.85 -0.77
N ALA A 124 -12.62 11.01 0.01
CA ALA A 124 -12.17 9.68 0.35
C ALA A 124 -13.10 8.63 -0.24
N GLY A 125 -12.52 7.48 -0.61
CA GLY A 125 -13.29 6.33 -1.07
C GLY A 125 -12.50 5.04 -0.94
N SER A 126 -13.13 4.01 -0.38
CA SER A 126 -12.50 2.72 -0.12
C SER A 126 -12.61 1.74 -1.29
N LEU A 127 -13.65 1.86 -2.11
CA LEU A 127 -13.97 0.93 -3.21
C LEU A 127 -14.05 1.65 -4.56
N LEU A 128 -13.33 2.77 -4.68
CA LEU A 128 -13.39 3.62 -5.87
C LEU A 128 -12.97 2.87 -7.14
N GLY A 129 -11.89 2.08 -7.10
CA GLY A 129 -11.45 1.27 -8.23
C GLY A 129 -12.54 0.31 -8.73
N VAL A 130 -13.22 -0.35 -7.81
CA VAL A 130 -14.26 -1.34 -8.11
C VAL A 130 -15.52 -0.71 -8.72
N ARG A 131 -15.96 0.43 -8.21
CA ARG A 131 -17.20 1.08 -8.71
C ARG A 131 -16.96 1.83 -10.02
N LEU A 132 -15.80 2.48 -10.17
CA LEU A 132 -15.46 3.20 -11.39
C LEU A 132 -15.28 2.27 -12.61
N SER A 133 -14.84 1.04 -12.41
CA SER A 133 -14.74 0.05 -13.50
C SER A 133 -16.10 -0.45 -14.00
N ARG A 134 -17.16 -0.32 -13.19
CA ARG A 134 -18.52 -0.82 -13.50
C ARG A 134 -19.47 0.25 -14.01
N GLU A 135 -19.27 1.52 -13.69
CA GLU A 135 -20.14 2.63 -14.06
C GLU A 135 -19.49 3.53 -15.13
N THR A 136 -19.91 3.40 -16.37
CA THR A 136 -19.28 4.01 -17.55
C THR A 136 -19.63 5.48 -17.81
N SER A 137 -20.49 6.14 -16.99
CA SER A 137 -21.16 7.34 -17.53
C SER A 137 -20.68 8.71 -17.05
N ALA A 138 -19.85 8.87 -16.03
CA ALA A 138 -19.53 10.24 -15.53
C ALA A 138 -18.18 10.45 -14.86
N PHE A 139 -17.22 9.55 -15.00
CA PHE A 139 -15.92 9.75 -14.33
C PHE A 139 -15.18 10.96 -14.90
N PRO A 140 -14.68 11.90 -14.06
CA PRO A 140 -14.01 13.13 -14.48
C PRO A 140 -12.56 12.89 -14.93
N VAL A 141 -12.36 12.21 -16.06
CA VAL A 141 -11.05 11.86 -16.61
C VAL A 141 -10.17 13.12 -16.74
N GLY A 142 -8.97 13.09 -16.16
CA GLY A 142 -8.02 14.19 -16.22
C GLY A 142 -8.37 15.41 -15.38
N LYS A 143 -9.49 15.40 -14.62
CA LYS A 143 -9.98 16.52 -13.83
C LYS A 143 -9.88 16.29 -12.32
N VAL A 144 -9.31 15.18 -11.90
CA VAL A 144 -9.04 14.83 -10.50
C VAL A 144 -7.59 14.35 -10.35
N GLU A 145 -7.06 14.49 -9.15
CA GLU A 145 -5.82 13.89 -8.71
C GLU A 145 -6.11 12.69 -7.80
N PHE A 146 -5.28 11.65 -7.93
CA PHE A 146 -5.35 10.51 -7.04
C PHE A 146 -4.16 10.47 -6.10
N MET A 147 -4.42 10.22 -4.83
CA MET A 147 -3.41 9.76 -3.87
C MET A 147 -3.82 8.41 -3.30
N GLU A 148 -2.84 7.58 -3.00
CA GLU A 148 -3.08 6.29 -2.38
C GLU A 148 -2.59 6.32 -0.93
N MET A 149 -3.47 5.88 -0.02
CA MET A 149 -3.16 5.72 1.38
C MET A 149 -3.07 4.24 1.73
N ARG A 150 -1.92 3.84 2.25
CA ARG A 150 -1.59 2.48 2.64
C ARG A 150 -1.60 2.33 4.15
N PRO A 151 -1.53 1.09 4.70
CA PRO A 151 -1.21 0.88 6.10
C PRO A 151 0.01 1.70 6.54
N MET A 152 0.16 1.92 7.82
CA MET A 152 1.29 2.66 8.37
C MET A 152 2.61 1.97 8.04
N SER A 153 3.59 2.75 7.59
CA SER A 153 4.95 2.30 7.32
C SER A 153 5.72 2.00 8.60
N PHE A 154 6.88 1.35 8.50
CA PHE A 154 7.76 1.15 9.66
C PHE A 154 8.27 2.48 10.24
N SER A 155 8.52 3.47 9.37
CA SER A 155 8.85 4.84 9.77
C SER A 155 7.73 5.48 10.62
N GLU A 156 6.47 5.37 10.17
CA GLU A 156 5.31 5.85 10.93
C GLU A 156 5.09 5.06 12.24
N PHE A 157 5.42 3.76 12.25
CA PHE A 157 5.41 2.92 13.44
C PHE A 157 6.42 3.40 14.48
N LEU A 158 7.68 3.66 14.08
CA LEU A 158 8.71 4.18 15.00
C LEU A 158 8.26 5.48 15.67
N LYS A 159 7.69 6.40 14.90
CA LYS A 159 7.14 7.66 15.44
C LYS A 159 6.00 7.41 16.43
N ALA A 160 5.11 6.49 16.12
CA ALA A 160 3.97 6.15 16.97
C ALA A 160 4.37 5.44 18.27
N GLU A 161 5.39 4.57 18.23
CA GLU A 161 5.92 3.85 19.39
C GLU A 161 6.82 4.72 20.30
N GLY A 162 7.02 6.01 19.96
CA GLY A 162 7.88 6.91 20.72
C GLY A 162 9.38 6.79 20.39
N ALA A 163 9.70 6.15 19.27
CA ALA A 163 11.06 5.91 18.78
C ALA A 163 11.41 6.82 17.57
N ALA A 164 10.86 8.03 17.52
CA ALA A 164 11.05 8.98 16.42
C ALA A 164 12.53 9.34 16.17
N ASN A 165 13.36 9.33 17.22
CA ASN A 165 14.80 9.55 17.12
C ASN A 165 15.51 8.52 16.21
N TYR A 166 15.04 7.26 16.17
CA TYR A 166 15.56 6.27 15.23
C TYR A 166 15.12 6.58 13.80
N ASP A 167 13.89 7.02 13.59
CA ASP A 167 13.42 7.42 12.27
C ASP A 167 14.19 8.63 11.74
N GLU A 168 14.43 9.63 12.58
CA GLU A 168 15.26 10.81 12.25
C GLU A 168 16.69 10.39 11.91
N TYR A 169 17.31 9.52 12.71
CA TYR A 169 18.64 8.97 12.44
C TYR A 169 18.70 8.28 11.06
N LEU A 170 17.74 7.38 10.78
CA LEU A 170 17.67 6.69 9.49
C LEU A 170 17.40 7.65 8.32
N GLY A 171 16.67 8.74 8.57
CA GLY A 171 16.42 9.81 7.59
C GLY A 171 17.65 10.64 7.25
N GLY A 172 18.59 10.75 8.19
CA GLY A 172 19.84 11.48 8.06
C GLY A 172 20.99 10.68 7.46
N LEU A 173 20.79 9.42 7.04
CA LEU A 173 21.83 8.62 6.41
C LEU A 173 22.15 9.16 5.00
N ASP A 174 23.20 9.99 4.92
CA ASP A 174 23.63 10.61 3.67
C ASP A 174 24.52 9.71 2.81
N GLN A 175 25.05 8.64 3.37
CA GLN A 175 25.95 7.69 2.70
C GLN A 175 25.49 6.25 2.94
N ILE A 176 25.99 5.32 2.11
CA ILE A 176 25.79 3.89 2.33
C ILE A 176 26.84 3.42 3.32
N GLU A 177 26.54 3.55 4.59
CA GLU A 177 27.44 3.19 5.68
C GLU A 177 26.75 2.26 6.68
N THR A 178 27.55 1.51 7.41
CA THR A 178 27.08 0.56 8.42
C THR A 178 26.43 1.29 9.58
N VAL A 179 25.19 0.95 9.89
CA VAL A 179 24.51 1.43 11.10
C VAL A 179 25.22 0.87 12.33
N PRO A 180 25.56 1.69 13.35
CA PRO A 180 26.20 1.20 14.57
C PRO A 180 25.44 0.02 15.20
N ASP A 181 26.13 -1.00 15.66
CA ASP A 181 25.55 -2.26 16.12
C ASP A 181 24.47 -2.06 17.20
N PHE A 182 24.70 -1.11 18.11
CA PHE A 182 23.70 -0.77 19.13
C PHE A 182 22.37 -0.36 18.53
N PHE A 183 22.37 0.51 17.50
CA PHE A 183 21.13 0.96 16.82
C PHE A 183 20.58 -0.14 15.94
N HIS A 184 21.45 -0.90 15.25
CA HIS A 184 21.05 -2.02 14.41
C HIS A 184 20.21 -3.05 15.18
N VAL A 185 20.71 -3.49 16.35
CA VAL A 185 19.98 -4.45 17.21
C VAL A 185 18.62 -3.91 17.64
N ARG A 186 18.57 -2.64 18.09
CA ARG A 186 17.31 -2.00 18.52
C ARG A 186 16.31 -1.86 17.39
N LEU A 187 16.78 -1.46 16.20
CA LEU A 187 15.92 -1.35 15.01
C LEU A 187 15.35 -2.71 14.58
N VAL A 188 16.12 -3.79 14.70
CA VAL A 188 15.62 -5.16 14.47
C VAL A 188 14.55 -5.54 15.49
N GLU A 189 14.71 -5.15 16.78
CA GLU A 189 13.68 -5.37 17.80
C GLU A 189 12.37 -4.62 17.47
N HIS A 190 12.45 -3.36 17.06
CA HIS A 190 11.29 -2.58 16.62
C HIS A 190 10.63 -3.20 15.38
N LEU A 191 11.42 -3.68 14.41
CA LEU A 191 10.91 -4.35 13.22
C LEU A 191 10.14 -5.63 13.56
N ARG A 192 10.62 -6.43 14.52
CA ARG A 192 9.91 -7.61 15.02
C ARG A 192 8.54 -7.26 15.60
N ARG A 193 8.45 -6.16 16.36
CA ARG A 193 7.17 -5.66 16.88
C ARG A 193 6.24 -5.22 15.76
N TYR A 194 6.78 -4.50 14.78
CA TYR A 194 6.02 -4.12 13.59
C TYR A 194 5.47 -5.33 12.84
N PHE A 195 6.24 -6.40 12.68
CA PHE A 195 5.76 -7.64 12.06
C PHE A 195 4.64 -8.31 12.88
N ALA A 196 4.68 -8.16 14.20
CA ALA A 196 3.62 -8.67 15.06
C ALA A 196 2.34 -7.83 14.97
N CYS A 197 2.44 -6.49 14.99
CA CYS A 197 1.30 -5.57 15.00
C CYS A 197 0.75 -5.25 13.60
N GLY A 198 1.63 -5.20 12.60
CA GLY A 198 1.32 -4.65 11.29
C GLY A 198 1.22 -3.12 11.30
N GLY A 199 0.81 -2.56 10.15
CA GLY A 199 0.63 -1.13 9.93
C GLY A 199 -0.83 -0.68 9.97
N MET A 200 -1.79 -1.52 10.35
CA MET A 200 -3.19 -1.08 10.47
C MET A 200 -3.34 -0.11 11.66
N PRO A 201 -3.87 1.14 11.43
CA PRO A 201 -3.83 2.20 12.43
C PRO A 201 -4.47 1.84 13.77
N GLU A 202 -5.59 1.10 13.75
CA GLU A 202 -6.29 0.68 14.97
C GLU A 202 -5.48 -0.35 15.76
N ALA A 203 -4.90 -1.34 15.07
CA ALA A 203 -4.05 -2.35 15.69
C ALA A 203 -2.78 -1.73 16.30
N LEU A 204 -2.14 -0.83 15.55
CA LEU A 204 -0.98 -0.09 16.03
C LEU A 204 -1.33 0.84 17.20
N GLY A 205 -2.46 1.54 17.13
CA GLY A 205 -2.96 2.36 18.24
C GLY A 205 -3.14 1.55 19.51
N ARG A 206 -3.71 0.36 19.39
CA ARG A 206 -3.90 -0.55 20.53
C ARG A 206 -2.56 -1.02 21.11
N TRP A 207 -1.58 -1.31 20.26
CA TRP A 207 -0.22 -1.63 20.70
C TRP A 207 0.42 -0.49 21.50
N VAL A 208 0.37 0.73 20.96
CA VAL A 208 0.94 1.93 21.61
C VAL A 208 0.28 2.23 22.96
N GLU A 209 -1.04 2.02 23.06
CA GLU A 209 -1.79 2.27 24.29
C GLU A 209 -1.53 1.23 25.38
N THR A 210 -1.36 -0.04 25.02
CA THR A 210 -1.42 -1.15 25.98
C THR A 210 -0.15 -1.98 26.07
N GLY A 211 0.66 -2.02 25.04
CA GLY A 211 1.79 -2.96 24.92
C GLY A 211 1.35 -4.45 24.89
N ASP A 212 0.06 -4.71 24.73
CA ASP A 212 -0.53 -6.05 24.84
C ASP A 212 -0.89 -6.62 23.46
N ILE A 213 -0.15 -7.62 23.04
CA ILE A 213 -0.33 -8.27 21.73
C ILE A 213 -1.66 -9.02 21.61
N VAL A 214 -2.23 -9.48 22.71
CA VAL A 214 -3.54 -10.17 22.71
C VAL A 214 -4.65 -9.19 22.30
N GLN A 215 -4.56 -7.94 22.73
CA GLN A 215 -5.49 -6.90 22.33
C GLN A 215 -5.30 -6.50 20.85
N VAL A 216 -4.06 -6.46 20.38
CA VAL A 216 -3.75 -6.26 18.94
C VAL A 216 -4.35 -7.39 18.10
N ASP A 217 -4.20 -8.64 18.53
CA ASP A 217 -4.76 -9.80 17.85
C ASP A 217 -6.28 -9.76 17.75
N LYS A 218 -6.93 -9.25 18.80
CA LYS A 218 -8.39 -9.01 18.74
C LYS A 218 -8.74 -7.99 17.69
N VAL A 219 -8.08 -6.83 17.66
CA VAL A 219 -8.32 -5.80 16.64
C VAL A 219 -8.08 -6.33 15.24
N LEU A 220 -6.97 -7.05 15.00
CA LEU A 220 -6.70 -7.64 13.69
C LEU A 220 -7.77 -8.67 13.27
N SER A 221 -8.33 -9.43 14.22
CA SER A 221 -9.42 -10.36 13.95
C SER A 221 -10.70 -9.63 13.58
N ASP A 222 -11.06 -8.58 14.36
CA ASP A 222 -12.25 -7.76 14.10
C ASP A 222 -12.15 -7.06 12.73
N LEU A 223 -10.93 -6.66 12.31
CA LEU A 223 -10.64 -6.12 10.97
C LEU A 223 -10.90 -7.16 9.87
N LEU A 224 -10.38 -8.38 10.02
CA LEU A 224 -10.60 -9.47 9.06
C LEU A 224 -12.09 -9.81 8.92
N ASP A 225 -12.81 -9.91 10.04
CA ASP A 225 -14.26 -10.14 10.05
C ASP A 225 -15.03 -8.99 9.38
N SER A 226 -14.58 -7.75 9.59
CA SER A 226 -15.17 -6.57 8.94
C SER A 226 -14.99 -6.62 7.42
N TYR A 227 -13.82 -7.03 6.93
CA TYR A 227 -13.57 -7.19 5.50
C TYR A 227 -14.45 -8.27 4.87
N GLU A 228 -14.63 -9.40 5.53
CA GLU A 228 -15.53 -10.44 5.04
C GLU A 228 -17.01 -9.94 4.96
N ARG A 229 -17.44 -9.13 5.93
CA ARG A 229 -18.77 -8.50 5.85
C ARG A 229 -18.88 -7.53 4.67
N ASP A 230 -17.82 -6.80 4.35
CA ASP A 230 -17.79 -5.93 3.18
C ASP A 230 -17.88 -6.71 1.86
N PHE A 231 -17.22 -7.86 1.77
CA PHE A 231 -17.35 -8.74 0.61
C PHE A 231 -18.80 -9.17 0.40
N ALA A 232 -19.55 -9.40 1.49
CA ALA A 232 -20.96 -9.77 1.43
C ALA A 232 -21.86 -8.63 0.94
N LYS A 233 -21.54 -7.36 1.26
CA LYS A 233 -22.33 -6.20 0.81
C LYS A 233 -22.26 -5.96 -0.70
N HIS A 234 -21.10 -6.25 -1.34
CA HIS A 234 -20.80 -5.75 -2.67
C HIS A 234 -20.92 -6.77 -3.82
N GLY A 235 -21.17 -8.04 -3.56
CA GLY A 235 -21.07 -9.07 -4.59
C GLY A 235 -22.23 -10.01 -4.75
N GLY A 236 -23.26 -9.92 -3.93
CA GLY A 236 -24.24 -11.01 -3.85
C GLY A 236 -23.61 -12.33 -3.40
N ARG A 237 -24.42 -13.36 -3.14
CA ARG A 237 -23.98 -14.62 -2.51
C ARG A 237 -22.88 -15.35 -3.27
N ALA A 238 -22.94 -15.33 -4.61
CA ALA A 238 -21.97 -16.08 -5.44
C ALA A 238 -20.59 -15.40 -5.50
N GLN A 239 -20.56 -14.07 -5.60
CA GLN A 239 -19.30 -13.31 -5.63
C GLN A 239 -18.64 -13.26 -4.25
N PHE A 240 -19.44 -13.11 -3.19
CA PHE A 240 -18.96 -13.22 -1.81
C PHE A 240 -18.14 -14.50 -1.57
N ALA A 241 -18.70 -15.66 -2.00
CA ALA A 241 -17.98 -16.94 -1.82
C ALA A 241 -16.62 -16.95 -2.53
N LYS A 242 -16.53 -16.36 -3.74
CA LYS A 242 -15.27 -16.29 -4.50
C LYS A 242 -14.25 -15.36 -3.85
N LEU A 243 -14.69 -14.17 -3.41
CA LEU A 243 -13.86 -13.20 -2.70
C LEU A 243 -13.26 -13.80 -1.43
N SER A 244 -14.12 -14.41 -0.59
CA SER A 244 -13.69 -15.06 0.66
C SER A 244 -12.74 -16.23 0.39
N GLN A 245 -12.99 -17.04 -0.63
CA GLN A 245 -12.11 -18.16 -0.99
C GLN A 245 -10.72 -17.69 -1.43
N ILE A 246 -10.62 -16.65 -2.28
CA ILE A 246 -9.33 -16.09 -2.68
C ILE A 246 -8.64 -15.51 -1.45
N TRP A 247 -9.34 -14.65 -0.69
CA TRP A 247 -8.80 -14.00 0.51
C TRP A 247 -8.21 -14.99 1.49
N ASN A 248 -8.98 -16.01 1.87
CA ASN A 248 -8.55 -17.03 2.82
C ASN A 248 -7.45 -17.96 2.28
N SER A 249 -7.24 -18.02 0.95
CA SER A 249 -6.15 -18.80 0.36
C SER A 249 -4.78 -18.13 0.42
N ILE A 250 -4.69 -16.81 0.68
CA ILE A 250 -3.45 -16.04 0.60
C ILE A 250 -2.31 -16.63 1.43
N PRO A 251 -2.50 -17.00 2.72
CA PRO A 251 -1.43 -17.62 3.50
C PRO A 251 -0.90 -18.91 2.86
N ALA A 252 -1.80 -19.76 2.35
CA ALA A 252 -1.42 -21.01 1.69
C ALA A 252 -0.73 -20.78 0.34
N GLN A 253 -1.09 -19.74 -0.42
CA GLN A 253 -0.40 -19.34 -1.65
C GLN A 253 1.04 -18.90 -1.36
N LEU A 254 1.22 -18.06 -0.32
CA LEU A 254 2.52 -17.54 0.09
C LEU A 254 3.43 -18.58 0.77
N ALA A 255 2.87 -19.63 1.37
CA ALA A 255 3.62 -20.74 1.95
C ALA A 255 4.25 -21.68 0.91
N ARG A 256 3.86 -21.57 -0.36
CA ARG A 256 4.39 -22.43 -1.42
C ARG A 256 5.81 -22.03 -1.81
N GLU A 257 6.62 -23.00 -2.23
CA GLU A 257 8.03 -22.79 -2.58
C GLU A 257 8.23 -21.69 -3.65
N ASN A 258 7.42 -21.70 -4.73
CA ASN A 258 7.54 -20.74 -5.82
C ASN A 258 6.53 -19.59 -5.75
N LYS A 259 5.65 -19.57 -4.74
CA LYS A 259 4.64 -18.53 -4.47
C LYS A 259 3.80 -18.07 -5.68
N LYS A 260 3.94 -18.72 -6.85
CA LYS A 260 3.07 -18.46 -8.01
C LYS A 260 1.63 -18.81 -7.62
N PHE A 261 0.72 -17.90 -7.93
CA PHE A 261 -0.69 -18.09 -7.62
C PHE A 261 -1.25 -19.30 -8.36
N VAL A 262 -1.90 -20.19 -7.63
CA VAL A 262 -2.46 -21.43 -8.14
C VAL A 262 -3.95 -21.48 -7.83
N TRP A 263 -4.77 -21.47 -8.85
CA TRP A 263 -6.24 -21.49 -8.71
C TRP A 263 -6.74 -22.72 -7.95
N GLY A 264 -6.12 -23.88 -8.17
CA GLY A 264 -6.44 -25.11 -7.43
C GLY A 264 -6.19 -25.04 -5.92
N ALA A 265 -5.39 -24.06 -5.43
CA ALA A 265 -5.20 -23.83 -3.99
C ALA A 265 -6.29 -22.92 -3.41
N VAL A 266 -7.07 -22.21 -4.23
CA VAL A 266 -8.27 -21.49 -3.80
C VAL A 266 -9.39 -22.49 -3.49
N ARG A 267 -9.62 -23.40 -4.42
CA ARG A 267 -10.57 -24.52 -4.31
C ARG A 267 -10.18 -25.60 -5.31
N GLU A 268 -10.37 -26.87 -4.98
CA GLU A 268 -10.18 -27.96 -5.92
C GLU A 268 -11.02 -27.77 -7.20
N GLY A 269 -10.38 -27.86 -8.36
CA GLY A 269 -10.99 -27.65 -9.67
C GLY A 269 -11.25 -26.19 -10.06
N ALA A 270 -10.84 -25.20 -9.25
CA ALA A 270 -11.00 -23.79 -9.59
C ALA A 270 -10.21 -23.41 -10.85
N ARG A 271 -10.81 -22.57 -11.69
CA ARG A 271 -10.23 -22.06 -12.95
C ARG A 271 -10.18 -20.53 -12.94
N ALA A 272 -9.19 -19.96 -13.64
CA ALA A 272 -9.00 -18.51 -13.75
C ALA A 272 -10.30 -17.78 -14.09
N ARG A 273 -10.95 -18.15 -15.20
CA ARG A 273 -12.19 -17.51 -15.69
C ARG A 273 -13.34 -17.41 -14.67
N GLU A 274 -13.28 -18.21 -13.60
CA GLU A 274 -14.34 -18.22 -12.58
C GLU A 274 -14.06 -17.22 -11.45
N TYR A 275 -12.79 -16.85 -11.25
CA TYR A 275 -12.30 -16.09 -10.11
C TYR A 275 -11.57 -14.79 -10.45
N GLU A 276 -11.26 -14.54 -11.74
CA GLU A 276 -10.52 -13.34 -12.17
C GLU A 276 -11.20 -12.06 -11.71
N ASP A 277 -12.51 -11.92 -11.93
CA ASP A 277 -13.27 -10.74 -11.49
C ASP A 277 -13.20 -10.52 -9.96
N ALA A 278 -13.15 -11.60 -9.18
CA ALA A 278 -13.03 -11.52 -7.73
C ALA A 278 -11.60 -11.16 -7.30
N LEU A 279 -10.58 -11.65 -8.01
CA LEU A 279 -9.19 -11.30 -7.77
C LEU A 279 -8.94 -9.81 -8.10
N GLU A 280 -9.43 -9.33 -9.24
CA GLU A 280 -9.35 -7.94 -9.64
C GLU A 280 -10.06 -7.04 -8.63
N TRP A 281 -11.24 -7.45 -8.18
CA TRP A 281 -11.97 -6.72 -7.15
C TRP A 281 -11.15 -6.55 -5.87
N LEU A 282 -10.51 -7.62 -5.36
CA LEU A 282 -9.67 -7.55 -4.16
C LEU A 282 -8.45 -6.65 -4.37
N ALA A 283 -7.86 -6.66 -5.56
CA ALA A 283 -6.73 -5.81 -5.92
C ALA A 283 -7.15 -4.33 -6.02
N ASP A 284 -8.25 -4.03 -6.71
CA ASP A 284 -8.79 -2.68 -6.88
C ASP A 284 -9.26 -2.07 -5.55
N ALA A 285 -9.79 -2.91 -4.64
CA ALA A 285 -10.15 -2.53 -3.28
C ALA A 285 -8.92 -2.35 -2.36
N GLY A 286 -7.72 -2.72 -2.83
CA GLY A 286 -6.46 -2.56 -2.10
C GLY A 286 -6.21 -3.62 -1.02
N PHE A 287 -6.96 -4.72 -0.99
CA PHE A 287 -6.74 -5.81 -0.03
C PHE A 287 -5.55 -6.70 -0.37
N ILE A 288 -5.24 -6.79 -1.65
CA ILE A 288 -4.13 -7.58 -2.17
C ILE A 288 -3.33 -6.81 -3.21
N THR A 289 -2.10 -7.24 -3.44
CA THR A 289 -1.27 -6.79 -4.56
C THR A 289 -0.87 -8.00 -5.40
N ALA A 290 -1.18 -7.96 -6.69
CA ALA A 290 -0.72 -8.95 -7.66
C ALA A 290 0.61 -8.50 -8.28
N VAL A 291 1.67 -9.25 -8.05
CA VAL A 291 3.01 -9.04 -8.63
C VAL A 291 3.16 -9.96 -9.82
N ARG A 292 3.25 -9.40 -11.03
CA ARG A 292 3.30 -10.15 -12.30
C ARG A 292 4.69 -10.67 -12.60
N LEU A 293 4.76 -11.76 -13.36
CA LEU A 293 6.00 -12.27 -13.91
C LEU A 293 6.45 -11.35 -15.05
N ASN A 294 7.71 -10.90 -14.98
CA ASN A 294 8.38 -10.28 -16.12
C ASN A 294 9.18 -11.35 -16.87
N ALA A 295 8.83 -11.59 -18.12
CA ALA A 295 9.41 -12.69 -18.90
C ALA A 295 10.80 -12.37 -19.49
N ALA A 296 11.10 -11.10 -19.78
CA ALA A 296 12.26 -10.71 -20.58
C ALA A 296 13.31 -9.89 -19.83
N GLY A 297 12.96 -9.21 -18.73
CA GLY A 297 13.90 -8.34 -17.99
C GLY A 297 14.25 -7.04 -18.72
N GLY A 298 13.41 -6.55 -19.64
CA GLY A 298 13.64 -5.32 -20.40
C GLY A 298 12.98 -4.08 -19.79
N VAL A 299 13.37 -2.89 -20.24
CA VAL A 299 12.78 -1.58 -19.88
C VAL A 299 11.81 -1.15 -21.01
N PRO A 300 10.59 -0.67 -20.70
CA PRO A 300 9.96 -0.63 -19.36
C PRO A 300 9.50 -2.01 -18.90
N LEU A 301 9.58 -2.26 -17.59
CA LEU A 301 9.21 -3.58 -17.03
C LEU A 301 7.81 -4.04 -17.41
N SER A 302 6.85 -3.11 -17.47
CA SER A 302 5.45 -3.42 -17.82
C SER A 302 5.23 -3.97 -19.22
N ALA A 303 6.16 -3.72 -20.16
CA ALA A 303 6.05 -4.21 -21.55
C ALA A 303 6.25 -5.72 -21.67
N TYR A 304 6.82 -6.36 -20.67
CA TYR A 304 7.19 -7.77 -20.69
C TYR A 304 6.43 -8.61 -19.65
N ASP A 305 5.27 -8.13 -19.21
CA ASP A 305 4.43 -8.82 -18.23
C ASP A 305 3.78 -10.09 -18.84
N ASP A 306 3.96 -11.23 -18.19
CA ASP A 306 3.11 -12.40 -18.40
C ASP A 306 1.84 -12.27 -17.53
N LEU A 307 0.71 -12.02 -18.21
CA LEU A 307 -0.57 -11.82 -17.54
C LEU A 307 -1.12 -13.08 -16.86
N LYS A 308 -0.59 -14.26 -17.19
CA LYS A 308 -1.05 -15.55 -16.64
C LYS A 308 -0.27 -16.01 -15.42
N ALA A 309 0.84 -15.33 -15.12
CA ALA A 309 1.73 -15.71 -14.04
C ALA A 309 1.91 -14.54 -13.09
N PHE A 310 1.45 -14.71 -11.86
CA PHE A 310 1.56 -13.67 -10.82
C PHE A 310 1.67 -14.31 -9.42
N LYS A 311 2.16 -13.53 -8.47
CA LYS A 311 2.13 -13.80 -7.04
C LYS A 311 1.14 -12.86 -6.39
N VAL A 312 0.51 -13.25 -5.29
CA VAL A 312 -0.45 -12.41 -4.55
C VAL A 312 0.06 -12.17 -3.15
N TYR A 313 0.11 -10.92 -2.74
CA TYR A 313 0.54 -10.48 -1.42
C TYR A 313 -0.61 -9.78 -0.69
N CYS A 314 -0.60 -9.87 0.64
CA CYS A 314 -1.59 -9.24 1.50
C CYS A 314 -1.28 -7.74 1.65
N LEU A 315 -2.32 -6.95 1.90
CA LEU A 315 -2.25 -5.52 2.19
C LEU A 315 -1.27 -5.17 3.32
N ASP A 316 -1.23 -6.00 4.37
CA ASP A 316 -0.50 -5.72 5.60
C ASP A 316 0.05 -6.99 6.24
N VAL A 317 1.26 -6.89 6.82
CA VAL A 317 1.94 -8.05 7.44
C VAL A 317 1.26 -8.52 8.72
N GLY A 318 0.69 -7.62 9.52
CA GLY A 318 -0.06 -7.99 10.72
C GLY A 318 -1.35 -8.75 10.39
N LEU A 319 -2.07 -8.30 9.35
CA LEU A 319 -3.23 -9.01 8.83
C LEU A 319 -2.83 -10.39 8.29
N LEU A 320 -1.74 -10.47 7.51
CA LEU A 320 -1.23 -11.75 7.00
C LEU A 320 -0.88 -12.72 8.16
N ARG A 321 -0.23 -12.21 9.21
CA ARG A 321 0.07 -12.99 10.40
C ARG A 321 -1.21 -13.56 11.03
N ARG A 322 -2.22 -12.72 11.21
CA ARG A 322 -3.48 -13.12 11.83
C ARG A 322 -4.25 -14.11 10.98
N MET A 323 -4.29 -13.91 9.66
CA MET A 323 -4.86 -14.88 8.70
C MET A 323 -4.17 -16.24 8.77
N ALA A 324 -2.85 -16.25 8.89
CA ALA A 324 -2.05 -17.47 9.05
C ALA A 324 -2.16 -18.08 10.45
N ARG A 325 -2.89 -17.46 11.39
CA ARG A 325 -3.05 -17.88 12.79
C ARG A 325 -1.71 -18.07 13.51
N LEU A 326 -0.71 -17.27 13.17
CA LEU A 326 0.59 -17.32 13.81
C LEU A 326 0.57 -16.51 15.10
N ASP A 327 1.07 -17.15 16.17
CA ASP A 327 1.25 -16.49 17.45
C ASP A 327 2.32 -15.39 17.34
N ALA A 328 2.07 -14.25 17.99
CA ALA A 328 3.01 -13.13 17.93
C ALA A 328 4.34 -13.44 18.64
N SER A 329 4.35 -14.36 19.62
CA SER A 329 5.58 -14.82 20.28
C SER A 329 6.56 -15.45 19.30
N ALA A 330 6.05 -15.97 18.19
CA ALA A 330 6.87 -16.51 17.11
C ALA A 330 7.82 -15.45 16.50
N PHE A 331 7.54 -14.15 16.60
CA PHE A 331 8.45 -13.06 16.19
C PHE A 331 9.44 -12.65 17.28
N ALA A 332 9.11 -12.95 18.56
CA ALA A 332 9.94 -12.61 19.71
C ALA A 332 10.99 -13.68 20.03
N ILE A 333 10.71 -14.96 19.75
CA ILE A 333 11.56 -16.11 20.11
C ILE A 333 12.35 -16.56 18.87
N SER A 334 13.67 -16.71 19.06
CA SER A 334 14.70 -17.22 18.16
C SER A 334 14.30 -17.99 16.87
N ASP A 335 15.15 -17.88 15.92
CA ASP A 335 15.31 -18.34 14.55
C ASP A 335 14.70 -19.68 14.07
N ALA A 336 14.33 -20.63 14.90
CA ALA A 336 14.04 -22.01 14.45
C ALA A 336 12.58 -22.28 14.03
N LEU A 337 11.58 -21.70 14.72
CA LEU A 337 10.15 -21.99 14.46
C LEU A 337 9.56 -21.26 13.23
N PHE A 338 10.27 -20.26 12.73
CA PHE A 338 9.81 -19.35 11.68
C PHE A 338 10.35 -19.66 10.29
N SER A 339 11.23 -20.66 10.12
CA SER A 339 12.06 -20.79 8.93
C SER A 339 11.29 -20.89 7.61
N GLU A 340 10.18 -21.58 7.56
CA GLU A 340 9.45 -21.82 6.32
C GLU A 340 8.55 -20.63 5.90
N PHE A 341 7.89 -19.96 6.83
CA PHE A 341 6.97 -18.86 6.52
C PHE A 341 7.60 -17.46 6.67
N LYS A 342 8.75 -17.33 7.33
CA LYS A 342 9.51 -16.07 7.52
C LYS A 342 9.81 -15.35 6.21
N GLY A 343 10.23 -16.08 5.19
CA GLY A 343 10.52 -15.50 3.88
C GLY A 343 9.32 -14.78 3.28
N SER A 344 8.13 -15.36 3.41
CA SER A 344 6.90 -14.79 2.86
C SER A 344 6.46 -13.51 3.57
N PHE A 345 6.66 -13.43 4.90
CA PHE A 345 6.42 -12.20 5.65
C PHE A 345 7.39 -11.10 5.27
N ALA A 346 8.69 -11.41 5.19
CA ALA A 346 9.69 -10.46 4.77
C ALA A 346 9.44 -9.92 3.36
N GLU A 347 9.06 -10.81 2.41
CA GLU A 347 8.70 -10.39 1.06
C GLU A 347 7.44 -9.53 1.04
N ASN A 348 6.39 -9.91 1.79
CA ASN A 348 5.17 -9.11 1.89
C ASN A 348 5.46 -7.72 2.45
N TYR A 349 6.30 -7.64 3.48
CA TYR A 349 6.72 -6.38 4.07
C TYR A 349 7.55 -5.52 3.11
N VAL A 350 8.54 -6.11 2.44
CA VAL A 350 9.36 -5.39 1.45
C VAL A 350 8.50 -4.86 0.31
N LEU A 351 7.55 -5.66 -0.20
CA LEU A 351 6.61 -5.19 -1.19
C LEU A 351 5.76 -4.02 -0.68
N GLN A 352 5.20 -4.13 0.54
CA GLN A 352 4.42 -3.06 1.18
C GLN A 352 5.23 -1.76 1.26
N ALA A 353 6.51 -1.84 1.64
CA ALA A 353 7.42 -0.70 1.72
C ALA A 353 7.77 -0.13 0.33
N LEU A 354 8.05 -0.97 -0.66
CA LEU A 354 8.37 -0.55 -2.03
C LEU A 354 7.20 0.15 -2.72
N LEU A 355 5.97 -0.35 -2.53
CA LEU A 355 4.76 0.23 -3.12
C LEU A 355 4.47 1.66 -2.64
N SER A 356 5.00 2.09 -1.50
CA SER A 356 4.87 3.47 -1.01
C SER A 356 5.85 4.45 -1.67
N GLN A 357 6.89 3.93 -2.34
CA GLN A 357 8.03 4.67 -2.87
C GLN A 357 8.13 4.64 -4.40
N LEU A 358 7.49 3.68 -5.05
CA LEU A 358 7.57 3.45 -6.50
C LEU A 358 6.27 3.86 -7.19
N ASP A 359 6.38 4.46 -8.36
CA ASP A 359 5.23 4.80 -9.21
C ASP A 359 4.60 3.57 -9.87
N ALA A 360 5.40 2.53 -10.12
CA ALA A 360 4.96 1.27 -10.70
C ALA A 360 5.20 0.10 -9.74
N ALA A 361 4.22 -0.81 -9.66
CA ALA A 361 4.36 -2.01 -8.85
C ALA A 361 5.55 -2.87 -9.33
N PRO A 362 6.32 -3.48 -8.41
CA PRO A 362 7.38 -4.43 -8.75
C PRO A 362 6.87 -5.61 -9.59
N ARG A 363 7.79 -6.27 -10.28
CA ARG A 363 7.58 -7.54 -10.98
C ARG A 363 8.40 -8.61 -10.29
N TYR A 364 8.20 -9.90 -10.61
CA TYR A 364 9.15 -10.95 -10.26
C TYR A 364 9.70 -11.60 -11.52
N TRP A 365 10.79 -12.35 -11.39
CA TRP A 365 11.40 -13.03 -12.51
C TRP A 365 11.73 -14.47 -12.13
N THR A 366 11.64 -15.39 -13.11
CA THR A 366 12.03 -16.79 -12.95
C THR A 366 12.63 -17.35 -14.22
N ASN A 367 13.54 -18.30 -14.06
CA ASN A 367 14.11 -19.11 -15.12
C ASN A 367 13.98 -20.59 -14.74
N GLU A 368 13.47 -21.40 -15.65
CA GLU A 368 13.17 -22.81 -15.34
C GLU A 368 14.40 -23.73 -15.43
N LYS A 369 15.35 -23.41 -16.33
CA LYS A 369 16.52 -24.25 -16.59
C LYS A 369 17.79 -23.40 -16.79
N PRO A 370 18.68 -23.31 -15.79
CA PRO A 370 18.52 -23.78 -14.40
C PRO A 370 17.45 -23.02 -13.63
N LYS A 371 16.87 -23.63 -12.60
CA LYS A 371 15.83 -22.98 -11.78
C LYS A 371 16.42 -21.85 -10.95
N HIS A 372 16.07 -20.62 -11.31
CA HIS A 372 16.39 -19.39 -10.56
C HIS A 372 15.14 -18.54 -10.45
N GLU A 373 15.01 -17.83 -9.36
CA GLU A 373 13.92 -16.90 -9.11
C GLU A 373 14.47 -15.64 -8.44
N VAL A 374 13.99 -14.46 -8.88
CA VAL A 374 14.24 -13.17 -8.26
C VAL A 374 12.91 -12.68 -7.72
N ASP A 375 12.88 -12.35 -6.42
CA ASP A 375 11.63 -12.05 -5.70
C ASP A 375 10.93 -10.82 -6.27
N PHE A 376 11.71 -9.74 -6.53
CA PHE A 376 11.20 -8.55 -7.21
C PHE A 376 12.19 -8.00 -8.24
N LEU A 377 11.64 -7.45 -9.31
CA LEU A 377 12.32 -6.52 -10.21
C LEU A 377 11.69 -5.16 -10.01
N ILE A 378 12.50 -4.15 -9.76
CA ILE A 378 12.06 -2.75 -9.69
C ILE A 378 12.75 -1.95 -10.77
N GLN A 379 12.08 -0.92 -11.27
CA GLN A 379 12.66 0.02 -12.22
C GLN A 379 12.95 1.33 -11.51
N VAL A 380 14.19 1.78 -11.56
CA VAL A 380 14.64 3.07 -11.04
C VAL A 380 15.29 3.84 -12.18
N GLY A 381 14.58 4.85 -12.71
CA GLY A 381 14.98 5.49 -13.96
C GLY A 381 14.91 4.51 -15.13
N ASN A 382 16.04 4.33 -15.81
CA ASN A 382 16.20 3.38 -16.92
C ASN A 382 16.86 2.06 -16.48
N GLU A 383 17.13 1.87 -15.20
CA GLU A 383 17.81 0.71 -14.67
C GLU A 383 16.83 -0.30 -14.08
N ILE A 384 17.09 -1.59 -14.30
CA ILE A 384 16.38 -2.67 -13.65
C ILE A 384 17.21 -3.18 -12.48
N VAL A 385 16.63 -3.13 -11.30
CA VAL A 385 17.27 -3.58 -10.08
C VAL A 385 16.59 -4.86 -9.60
N PRO A 386 17.26 -6.01 -9.70
CA PRO A 386 16.78 -7.26 -9.14
C PRO A 386 16.93 -7.24 -7.62
N VAL A 387 15.89 -7.71 -6.96
CA VAL A 387 15.72 -7.69 -5.50
C VAL A 387 15.49 -9.09 -4.99
N GLU A 388 16.28 -9.51 -4.01
CA GLU A 388 16.09 -10.74 -3.25
C GLU A 388 15.83 -10.42 -1.79
N VAL A 389 14.86 -11.10 -1.18
CA VAL A 389 14.48 -10.91 0.21
C VAL A 389 14.86 -12.14 1.03
N LYS A 390 15.63 -11.92 2.09
CA LYS A 390 16.02 -12.96 3.06
C LYS A 390 15.55 -12.57 4.44
N SER A 391 14.92 -13.48 5.13
CA SER A 391 14.41 -13.27 6.50
C SER A 391 15.47 -13.44 7.60
N GLY A 392 16.70 -13.83 7.25
CA GLY A 392 17.77 -14.13 8.21
C GLY A 392 19.11 -13.49 7.82
N GLU A 393 20.16 -13.90 8.55
CA GLU A 393 21.53 -13.44 8.33
C GLU A 393 22.32 -14.27 7.31
N VAL A 394 21.90 -15.52 7.06
CA VAL A 394 22.54 -16.39 6.06
C VAL A 394 22.04 -16.01 4.67
N VAL A 395 22.92 -15.47 3.85
CA VAL A 395 22.55 -14.86 2.58
C VAL A 395 23.42 -15.40 1.44
N HIS A 396 22.89 -16.35 0.68
CA HIS A 396 23.45 -16.77 -0.60
C HIS A 396 22.49 -16.34 -1.70
N SER A 397 22.99 -15.58 -2.68
CA SER A 397 22.20 -14.95 -3.74
C SER A 397 22.60 -15.46 -5.12
N LYS A 398 22.50 -16.78 -5.35
CA LYS A 398 22.83 -17.38 -6.66
C LYS A 398 21.90 -16.85 -7.76
N SER A 399 20.62 -16.64 -7.46
CA SER A 399 19.63 -16.14 -8.41
C SER A 399 19.92 -14.69 -8.83
N LEU A 400 20.29 -13.81 -7.88
CA LEU A 400 20.67 -12.42 -8.21
C LEU A 400 21.87 -12.37 -9.13
N LYS A 401 22.91 -13.18 -8.84
CA LYS A 401 24.10 -13.24 -9.69
C LYS A 401 23.72 -13.74 -11.09
N TYR A 402 22.99 -14.85 -11.17
CA TYR A 402 22.56 -15.40 -12.46
C TYR A 402 21.75 -14.40 -13.28
N TYR A 403 20.82 -13.65 -12.64
CA TYR A 403 20.03 -12.62 -13.30
C TYR A 403 20.93 -11.50 -13.84
N ALA A 404 21.86 -10.98 -13.01
CA ALA A 404 22.75 -9.90 -13.40
C ALA A 404 23.72 -10.32 -14.53
N ASP A 405 24.25 -11.54 -14.48
CA ASP A 405 25.12 -12.06 -15.55
C ASP A 405 24.37 -12.18 -16.88
N LYS A 406 23.07 -12.54 -16.82
CA LYS A 406 22.21 -12.69 -18.01
C LYS A 406 21.75 -11.34 -18.59
N HIS A 407 21.61 -10.31 -17.77
CA HIS A 407 21.09 -8.98 -18.10
C HIS A 407 22.10 -7.87 -17.75
N ALA A 408 23.41 -8.11 -17.98
CA ALA A 408 24.50 -7.25 -17.52
C ALA A 408 24.37 -5.80 -18.01
N GLU A 409 23.87 -5.59 -19.23
CA GLU A 409 23.72 -4.25 -19.83
C GLU A 409 22.68 -3.35 -19.10
N THR A 410 21.72 -3.95 -18.41
CA THR A 410 20.61 -3.21 -17.76
C THR A 410 20.56 -3.40 -16.25
N THR A 411 21.53 -4.09 -15.67
CA THR A 411 21.55 -4.47 -14.25
C THR A 411 22.88 -4.09 -13.59
N PRO A 412 23.15 -2.80 -13.39
CA PRO A 412 24.39 -2.35 -12.74
C PRO A 412 24.41 -2.63 -11.24
N LEU A 413 23.27 -2.81 -10.61
CA LEU A 413 23.09 -2.98 -9.18
C LEU A 413 22.17 -4.15 -8.86
N ARG A 414 22.50 -4.90 -7.81
CA ARG A 414 21.68 -5.94 -7.21
C ARG A 414 21.29 -5.51 -5.79
N VAL A 415 20.05 -5.75 -5.37
CA VAL A 415 19.61 -5.43 -4.01
C VAL A 415 19.23 -6.70 -3.27
N ARG A 416 19.64 -6.75 -2.01
CA ARG A 416 19.26 -7.81 -1.10
C ARG A 416 18.78 -7.23 0.22
N TYR A 417 17.56 -7.57 0.60
CA TYR A 417 17.05 -7.30 1.95
C TYR A 417 17.39 -8.45 2.87
N SER A 418 17.83 -8.15 4.08
CA SER A 418 18.13 -9.16 5.09
C SER A 418 18.18 -8.54 6.49
N LEU A 419 18.50 -9.33 7.51
CA LEU A 419 18.83 -8.81 8.84
C LEU A 419 20.28 -8.35 8.96
N LYS A 420 21.12 -8.48 7.90
CA LYS A 420 22.46 -7.90 7.89
C LYS A 420 22.39 -6.38 7.78
N ASN A 421 23.46 -5.75 8.25
CA ASN A 421 23.60 -4.31 8.25
C ASN A 421 23.73 -3.72 6.83
N LEU A 422 23.53 -2.40 6.69
CA LEU A 422 23.66 -1.68 5.42
C LEU A 422 25.08 -1.77 4.89
N LYS A 423 25.24 -2.27 3.66
CA LYS A 423 26.54 -2.40 3.00
C LYS A 423 26.38 -2.51 1.49
N LEU A 424 27.21 -1.79 0.75
CA LEU A 424 27.42 -2.02 -0.69
C LEU A 424 28.72 -2.80 -0.88
N ASP A 425 28.64 -3.96 -1.54
CA ASP A 425 29.79 -4.85 -1.71
C ASP A 425 29.61 -5.67 -3.00
N ASP A 426 30.61 -5.67 -3.88
CA ASP A 426 30.61 -6.39 -5.16
C ASP A 426 29.31 -6.17 -5.99
N GLY A 427 28.87 -4.91 -6.11
CA GLY A 427 27.63 -4.54 -6.82
C GLY A 427 26.34 -5.08 -6.20
N VAL A 428 26.37 -5.50 -4.93
CA VAL A 428 25.22 -5.90 -4.12
C VAL A 428 25.01 -4.92 -2.99
N LEU A 429 23.92 -4.19 -3.02
CA LEU A 429 23.46 -3.36 -1.91
C LEU A 429 22.65 -4.23 -0.95
N ASN A 430 23.19 -4.54 0.22
CA ASN A 430 22.45 -5.14 1.30
C ASN A 430 21.72 -4.05 2.09
N ILE A 431 20.39 -4.06 2.07
CA ILE A 431 19.52 -3.15 2.81
C ILE A 431 18.97 -3.91 4.01
N PRO A 432 19.24 -3.49 5.26
CA PRO A 432 18.55 -4.06 6.41
C PRO A 432 17.04 -3.89 6.25
N LEU A 433 16.25 -4.90 6.62
CA LEU A 433 14.79 -4.86 6.48
C LEU A 433 14.16 -3.61 7.10
N TYR A 434 14.69 -3.09 8.21
CA TYR A 434 14.18 -1.85 8.83
C TYR A 434 14.41 -0.57 8.00
N LEU A 435 15.22 -0.64 6.93
CA LEU A 435 15.40 0.45 5.96
C LEU A 435 14.56 0.29 4.69
N ALA A 436 13.65 -0.68 4.63
CA ALA A 436 12.83 -0.94 3.44
C ALA A 436 12.00 0.29 3.01
N ASP A 437 11.51 1.11 3.96
CA ASP A 437 10.79 2.34 3.67
C ASP A 437 11.65 3.46 3.05
N ARG A 438 12.98 3.27 2.99
CA ARG A 438 13.97 4.22 2.44
C ARG A 438 14.77 3.62 1.28
N SER A 439 14.23 2.59 0.65
CA SER A 439 14.91 1.81 -0.39
C SER A 439 15.28 2.62 -1.62
N VAL A 440 14.33 3.39 -2.16
CA VAL A 440 14.57 4.12 -3.43
C VAL A 440 15.68 5.16 -3.32
N PRO A 441 15.77 6.00 -2.27
CA PRO A 441 16.92 6.88 -2.06
C PRO A 441 18.25 6.14 -1.96
N LEU A 442 18.31 5.02 -1.21
CA LEU A 442 19.55 4.23 -1.06
C LEU A 442 19.97 3.57 -2.39
N ILE A 443 19.01 3.05 -3.14
CA ILE A 443 19.25 2.44 -4.46
C ILE A 443 19.78 3.48 -5.44
N LYS A 444 19.20 4.69 -5.48
CA LYS A 444 19.70 5.79 -6.33
C LYS A 444 21.13 6.13 -6.00
N LYS A 445 21.48 6.29 -4.72
CA LYS A 445 22.86 6.53 -4.27
C LYS A 445 23.82 5.41 -4.70
N ALA A 446 23.38 4.15 -4.59
CA ALA A 446 24.20 3.01 -5.01
C ALA A 446 24.40 2.96 -6.53
N LEU A 447 23.40 3.33 -7.31
CA LEU A 447 23.50 3.45 -8.77
C LEU A 447 24.46 4.57 -9.17
N ASP A 448 24.38 5.74 -8.51
CA ASP A 448 25.32 6.84 -8.75
C ASP A 448 26.78 6.42 -8.51
N CYS A 449 27.04 5.66 -7.44
CA CYS A 449 28.36 5.09 -7.18
C CYS A 449 28.80 4.10 -8.29
N ALA A 450 27.91 3.21 -8.71
CA ALA A 450 28.20 2.21 -9.75
C ALA A 450 28.52 2.85 -11.12
N HIS A 451 27.94 4.01 -11.43
CA HIS A 451 28.24 4.77 -12.66
C HIS A 451 29.54 5.57 -12.60
N LEU A 452 30.06 5.86 -11.39
CA LEU A 452 31.35 6.54 -11.22
C LEU A 452 32.56 5.59 -11.33
N ASP A 453 32.32 4.29 -11.15
CA ASP A 453 33.37 3.24 -11.21
C ASP A 453 33.54 2.66 -12.64
N VAL A 454 32.77 3.12 -13.62
CA VAL A 454 32.86 2.77 -15.05
C VAL A 454 33.47 3.92 -15.84
#